data_0433ffed2255085c3433ea634a699fd6
#
_entry.id   0433ffed2255085c3433ea634a699fd6
#
_cell.length_a   1.000
_cell.length_b   1.000
_cell.length_c   1.000
_cell.angle_alpha   90.00
_cell.angle_beta   90.00
_cell.angle_gamma   90.00
#
_symmetry.space_group_name_H-M   'P 1'
#
loop_
_entity.id
_entity.type
_entity.pdbx_description
1 polymer ?
#
loop_
_entity_poly.entity_id
_entity_poly.type
_entity_poly.pdbx_seq_one_letter_code
_entity_poly.pdbx_strand_id
1 'polypeptide(L)'
;VCAGATSKIQKGLDKIEELNLYVEVTIYSNGYDIILREVWDTSSRTVGQYEVGTSRLCPAYITMWTEVNPKFKNTGIGAVLYDVAVEVATKLGGYLACDRGTVSSDAKPMWRYYNASDDYEALQMDTRDGDYTPADPSDDCKQTIFHRDTKIPLNLEPDAYKEEFMASPFTKAYRKKIITTIDCLGERYKEVRK
;
A
#
# COMPACT_ATOMS: atom_id res chain seq x y z
N VAL A 1 -18.69 14.74 -0.77
CA VAL A 1 -18.29 13.57 0.05
C VAL A 1 -18.11 12.38 -0.88
N CYS A 2 -16.96 11.73 -0.78
CA CYS A 2 -16.62 10.55 -1.58
C CYS A 2 -17.35 9.32 -1.01
N ALA A 3 -18.20 8.69 -1.81
CA ALA A 3 -18.90 7.48 -1.40
C ALA A 3 -17.89 6.33 -1.21
N GLY A 4 -17.94 5.67 -0.05
CA GLY A 4 -17.05 4.57 0.29
C GLY A 4 -15.67 4.97 0.85
N ALA A 5 -15.35 6.26 0.95
CA ALA A 5 -14.14 6.70 1.62
C ALA A 5 -14.31 6.68 3.15
N THR A 6 -13.27 6.23 3.86
CA THR A 6 -13.23 6.39 5.32
C THR A 6 -13.09 7.85 5.70
N SER A 7 -13.41 8.19 6.96
CA SER A 7 -13.24 9.57 7.46
C SER A 7 -11.82 10.10 7.29
N LYS A 8 -10.81 9.24 7.40
CA LYS A 8 -9.41 9.61 7.22
C LYS A 8 -9.04 9.87 5.75
N ILE A 9 -9.55 9.04 4.84
CA ILE A 9 -9.39 9.22 3.39
C ILE A 9 -10.15 10.47 2.96
N GLN A 10 -11.40 10.66 3.39
CA GLN A 10 -12.18 11.85 3.10
C GLN A 10 -11.46 13.13 3.54
N LYS A 11 -10.92 13.15 4.76
CA LYS A 11 -10.12 14.29 5.25
C LYS A 11 -8.94 14.60 4.32
N GLY A 12 -8.27 13.57 3.79
CA GLY A 12 -7.17 13.72 2.85
C GLY A 12 -7.61 14.25 1.49
N LEU A 13 -8.76 13.77 0.97
CA LEU A 13 -9.37 14.25 -0.28
C LEU A 13 -9.77 15.72 -0.16
N ASP A 14 -10.43 16.10 0.94
CA ASP A 14 -10.80 17.50 1.22
C ASP A 14 -9.55 18.39 1.25
N LYS A 15 -8.45 17.89 1.83
CA LYS A 15 -7.18 18.64 1.88
C LYS A 15 -6.51 18.75 0.52
N ILE A 16 -6.59 17.73 -0.32
CA ILE A 16 -6.13 17.75 -1.71
C ILE A 16 -6.91 18.82 -2.51
N GLU A 17 -8.22 18.87 -2.32
CA GLU A 17 -9.07 19.88 -2.96
C GLU A 17 -8.75 21.29 -2.47
N GLU A 18 -8.70 21.51 -1.15
CA GLU A 18 -8.38 22.79 -0.51
C GLU A 18 -7.07 23.39 -1.02
N LEU A 19 -6.05 22.55 -1.15
CA LEU A 19 -4.70 22.96 -1.56
C LEU A 19 -4.48 22.89 -3.08
N ASN A 20 -5.50 22.56 -3.86
CA ASN A 20 -5.42 22.38 -5.30
C ASN A 20 -4.28 21.43 -5.73
N LEU A 21 -4.15 20.28 -5.05
CA LEU A 21 -3.13 19.29 -5.35
C LEU A 21 -3.60 18.33 -6.45
N TYR A 22 -2.63 17.70 -7.14
CA TYR A 22 -2.84 16.72 -8.18
C TYR A 22 -2.08 15.43 -7.84
N VAL A 23 -2.71 14.30 -8.15
CA VAL A 23 -2.12 12.96 -8.01
C VAL A 23 -1.72 12.48 -9.40
N GLU A 24 -0.42 12.33 -9.61
CA GLU A 24 0.16 11.77 -10.84
C GLU A 24 0.68 10.36 -10.58
N VAL A 25 0.20 9.40 -11.35
CA VAL A 25 0.65 8.01 -11.32
C VAL A 25 1.41 7.70 -12.59
N THR A 26 2.65 7.25 -12.46
CA THR A 26 3.45 6.76 -13.59
C THR A 26 3.60 5.26 -13.46
N ILE A 27 3.09 4.51 -14.44
CA ILE A 27 3.15 3.05 -14.49
C ILE A 27 4.32 2.64 -15.38
N TYR A 28 5.17 1.75 -14.86
CA TYR A 28 6.32 1.15 -15.54
C TYR A 28 6.10 -0.36 -15.72
N SER A 29 6.99 -1.01 -16.43
CA SER A 29 6.98 -2.48 -16.58
C SER A 29 7.23 -3.24 -15.25
N ASN A 30 7.87 -2.60 -14.29
CA ASN A 30 8.30 -3.20 -13.01
C ASN A 30 7.71 -2.51 -11.76
N GLY A 31 6.61 -1.77 -11.91
CA GLY A 31 5.97 -1.08 -10.80
C GLY A 31 5.30 0.23 -11.20
N TYR A 32 5.09 1.10 -10.23
CA TYR A 32 4.53 2.44 -10.45
C TYR A 32 4.92 3.40 -9.34
N ASP A 33 4.95 4.68 -9.70
CA ASP A 33 5.16 5.78 -8.77
C ASP A 33 3.91 6.64 -8.67
N ILE A 34 3.63 7.14 -7.48
CA ILE A 34 2.56 8.09 -7.23
C ILE A 34 3.20 9.36 -6.66
N ILE A 35 2.94 10.49 -7.31
CA ILE A 35 3.44 11.78 -6.86
C ILE A 35 2.25 12.71 -6.63
N LEU A 36 2.16 13.26 -5.43
CA LEU A 36 1.22 14.31 -5.09
C LEU A 36 1.93 15.66 -5.23
N ARG A 37 1.40 16.50 -6.11
CA ARG A 37 2.01 17.78 -6.48
C ARG A 37 1.10 18.96 -6.21
N GLU A 38 1.70 20.04 -5.77
CA GLU A 38 1.16 21.38 -5.87
C GLU A 38 1.64 21.98 -7.20
N VAL A 39 0.72 22.42 -8.04
CA VAL A 39 1.05 22.99 -9.36
C VAL A 39 0.86 24.49 -9.32
N TRP A 40 1.91 25.24 -9.62
CA TRP A 40 1.91 26.70 -9.76
C TRP A 40 2.41 27.03 -11.17
N ASP A 41 1.77 27.94 -11.85
CA ASP A 41 2.02 28.40 -13.24
C ASP A 41 3.15 27.74 -14.04
N THR A 42 4.38 27.76 -13.54
CA THR A 42 5.57 27.22 -14.22
C THR A 42 6.39 26.25 -13.35
N SER A 43 5.99 26.02 -12.09
CA SER A 43 6.70 25.15 -11.15
C SER A 43 5.77 24.16 -10.48
N SER A 44 6.32 23.04 -10.04
CA SER A 44 5.59 22.06 -9.23
C SER A 44 6.39 21.71 -7.99
N ARG A 45 5.68 21.54 -6.87
CA ARG A 45 6.27 21.10 -5.61
C ARG A 45 5.69 19.75 -5.22
N THR A 46 6.56 18.79 -4.90
CA THR A 46 6.14 17.50 -4.37
C THR A 46 5.70 17.65 -2.91
N VAL A 47 4.49 17.22 -2.62
CA VAL A 47 3.87 17.18 -1.30
C VAL A 47 3.98 15.82 -0.67
N GLY A 48 3.90 14.77 -1.49
CA GLY A 48 4.07 13.39 -1.07
C GLY A 48 4.39 12.49 -2.26
N GLN A 49 4.96 11.34 -1.97
CA GLN A 49 5.30 10.33 -2.97
C GLN A 49 5.12 8.92 -2.42
N TYR A 50 4.89 7.98 -3.33
CA TYR A 50 4.75 6.57 -3.05
C TYR A 50 5.36 5.76 -4.20
N GLU A 51 6.31 4.90 -3.90
CA GLU A 51 6.98 4.04 -4.87
C GLU A 51 6.58 2.58 -4.67
N VAL A 52 6.26 1.92 -5.76
CA VAL A 52 5.87 0.51 -5.79
C VAL A 52 6.70 -0.22 -6.84
N GLY A 53 7.30 -1.32 -6.42
CA GLY A 53 8.06 -2.19 -7.30
C GLY A 53 7.48 -3.59 -7.42
N THR A 54 8.02 -4.36 -8.36
CA THR A 54 7.79 -5.80 -8.45
C THR A 54 9.07 -6.55 -8.09
N SER A 55 8.94 -7.77 -7.64
CA SER A 55 10.07 -8.65 -7.36
C SER A 55 9.81 -10.05 -7.91
N ARG A 56 10.85 -10.70 -8.44
CA ARG A 56 10.77 -12.12 -8.82
C ARG A 56 10.56 -13.06 -7.62
N LEU A 57 10.73 -12.53 -6.42
CA LEU A 57 10.64 -13.25 -5.15
C LEU A 57 9.29 -13.05 -4.45
N CYS A 58 8.36 -12.34 -5.10
CA CYS A 58 7.05 -12.05 -4.55
C CYS A 58 6.10 -11.69 -5.69
N PRO A 59 4.97 -12.38 -5.85
CA PRO A 59 4.02 -12.14 -6.95
C PRO A 59 3.19 -10.86 -6.76
N ALA A 60 3.24 -10.23 -5.58
CA ALA A 60 2.57 -8.97 -5.31
C ALA A 60 3.41 -7.75 -5.71
N TYR A 61 2.73 -6.62 -5.95
CA TYR A 61 3.37 -5.30 -5.94
C TYR A 61 3.84 -4.98 -4.52
N ILE A 62 5.06 -4.48 -4.38
CA ILE A 62 5.69 -4.24 -3.08
C ILE A 62 5.87 -2.74 -2.87
N THR A 63 5.40 -2.22 -1.75
CA THR A 63 5.73 -0.86 -1.31
C THR A 63 7.23 -0.73 -1.09
N MET A 64 7.87 0.13 -1.85
CA MET A 64 9.31 0.39 -1.74
C MET A 64 9.60 1.61 -0.88
N TRP A 65 8.81 2.68 -1.07
CA TRP A 65 9.00 3.94 -0.38
C TRP A 65 7.70 4.73 -0.27
N THR A 66 7.53 5.44 0.85
CA THR A 66 6.42 6.38 1.04
C THR A 66 6.89 7.56 1.86
N GLU A 67 6.65 8.75 1.38
CA GLU A 67 6.97 9.98 2.09
C GLU A 67 5.88 11.02 1.91
N VAL A 68 5.54 11.73 2.98
CA VAL A 68 4.70 12.93 2.98
C VAL A 68 5.48 14.05 3.64
N ASN A 69 5.54 15.21 2.97
CA ASN A 69 6.20 16.38 3.52
C ASN A 69 5.68 16.65 4.95
N PRO A 70 6.56 16.85 5.94
CA PRO A 70 6.20 17.00 7.34
C PRO A 70 5.12 18.06 7.62
N LYS A 71 5.03 19.11 6.79
CA LYS A 71 3.98 20.15 6.89
C LYS A 71 2.56 19.61 6.68
N PHE A 72 2.42 18.46 6.02
CA PHE A 72 1.13 17.84 5.70
C PHE A 72 0.88 16.56 6.50
N LYS A 73 1.70 16.26 7.52
CA LYS A 73 1.42 15.15 8.44
C LYS A 73 0.08 15.34 9.15
N ASN A 74 -0.61 14.23 9.41
CA ASN A 74 -1.92 14.19 10.06
C ASN A 74 -3.08 14.89 9.31
N THR A 75 -2.90 15.27 8.06
CA THR A 75 -3.96 15.87 7.21
C THR A 75 -4.82 14.82 6.49
N GLY A 76 -4.47 13.55 6.54
CA GLY A 76 -5.11 12.46 5.78
C GLY A 76 -4.48 12.19 4.41
N ILE A 77 -3.60 13.07 3.91
CA ILE A 77 -2.91 12.93 2.61
C ILE A 77 -2.18 11.59 2.50
N GLY A 78 -1.47 11.18 3.54
CA GLY A 78 -0.80 9.87 3.56
C GLY A 78 -1.77 8.71 3.36
N ALA A 79 -2.96 8.77 3.95
CA ALA A 79 -3.98 7.73 3.76
C ALA A 79 -4.49 7.69 2.32
N VAL A 80 -4.65 8.85 1.66
CA VAL A 80 -5.02 8.91 0.24
C VAL A 80 -3.94 8.30 -0.64
N LEU A 81 -2.65 8.59 -0.41
CA LEU A 81 -1.54 7.99 -1.16
C LEU A 81 -1.54 6.46 -1.05
N TYR A 82 -1.72 5.93 0.17
CA TYR A 82 -1.82 4.49 0.40
C TYR A 82 -3.03 3.88 -0.31
N ASP A 83 -4.18 4.55 -0.27
CA ASP A 83 -5.39 4.03 -0.88
C ASP A 83 -5.33 4.08 -2.41
N VAL A 84 -4.77 5.14 -2.99
CA VAL A 84 -4.46 5.20 -4.43
C VAL A 84 -3.49 4.08 -4.83
N ALA A 85 -2.45 3.80 -4.01
CA ALA A 85 -1.51 2.74 -4.31
C ALA A 85 -2.19 1.37 -4.40
N VAL A 86 -3.03 1.02 -3.43
CA VAL A 86 -3.75 -0.27 -3.49
C VAL A 86 -4.77 -0.31 -4.62
N GLU A 87 -5.42 0.81 -4.97
CA GLU A 87 -6.34 0.88 -6.10
C GLU A 87 -5.62 0.72 -7.45
N VAL A 88 -4.42 1.30 -7.62
CA VAL A 88 -3.59 1.11 -8.81
C VAL A 88 -3.17 -0.36 -8.94
N ALA A 89 -2.68 -0.99 -7.86
CA ALA A 89 -2.37 -2.42 -7.87
C ALA A 89 -3.58 -3.27 -8.30
N THR A 90 -4.77 -2.93 -7.78
CA THR A 90 -6.03 -3.59 -8.13
C THR A 90 -6.38 -3.41 -9.61
N LYS A 91 -6.27 -2.19 -10.16
CA LYS A 91 -6.49 -1.90 -11.59
C LYS A 91 -5.53 -2.67 -12.50
N LEU A 92 -4.31 -2.92 -12.04
CA LEU A 92 -3.31 -3.73 -12.73
C LEU A 92 -3.52 -5.25 -12.56
N GLY A 93 -4.58 -5.67 -11.88
CA GLY A 93 -4.94 -7.07 -11.68
C GLY A 93 -4.16 -7.76 -10.55
N GLY A 94 -3.46 -7.00 -9.71
CA GLY A 94 -2.59 -7.52 -8.64
C GLY A 94 -3.04 -7.13 -7.23
N TYR A 95 -2.14 -7.36 -6.29
CA TYR A 95 -2.24 -7.05 -4.87
C TYR A 95 -1.06 -6.17 -4.47
N LEU A 96 -1.25 -5.31 -3.48
CA LEU A 96 -0.21 -4.49 -2.88
C LEU A 96 0.22 -5.09 -1.53
N ALA A 97 1.50 -5.33 -1.36
CA ALA A 97 2.13 -5.75 -0.12
C ALA A 97 2.95 -4.62 0.51
N CYS A 98 3.11 -4.66 1.83
CA CYS A 98 4.05 -3.77 2.50
C CYS A 98 5.50 -4.11 2.13
N ASP A 99 6.44 -3.21 2.45
CA ASP A 99 7.87 -3.52 2.36
C ASP A 99 8.20 -4.82 3.11
N ARG A 100 8.87 -5.74 2.43
CA ARG A 100 9.23 -7.05 2.99
C ARG A 100 10.38 -6.99 3.99
N GLY A 101 11.10 -5.89 4.06
CA GLY A 101 12.20 -5.68 4.98
C GLY A 101 11.80 -4.94 6.25
N THR A 102 10.92 -3.95 6.16
CA THR A 102 10.51 -3.11 7.30
C THR A 102 9.20 -2.37 7.04
N VAL A 103 8.42 -2.13 8.09
CA VAL A 103 7.25 -1.25 8.03
C VAL A 103 7.41 -0.17 9.10
N SER A 104 7.34 1.10 8.68
CA SER A 104 7.44 2.22 9.61
C SER A 104 6.25 2.28 10.57
N SER A 105 6.42 2.91 11.72
CA SER A 105 5.35 3.14 12.69
C SER A 105 4.16 3.90 12.08
N ASP A 106 4.42 4.81 11.15
CA ASP A 106 3.40 5.61 10.46
C ASP A 106 2.60 4.78 9.44
N ALA A 107 3.22 3.75 8.86
CA ALA A 107 2.60 2.84 7.87
C ALA A 107 1.77 1.71 8.52
N LYS A 108 2.18 1.21 9.69
CA LYS A 108 1.51 0.08 10.37
C LYS A 108 -0.01 0.24 10.53
N PRO A 109 -0.56 1.42 10.88
CA PRO A 109 -2.00 1.60 10.99
C PRO A 109 -2.76 1.37 9.68
N MET A 110 -2.15 1.67 8.51
CA MET A 110 -2.80 1.46 7.21
C MET A 110 -2.91 -0.03 6.90
N TRP A 111 -1.86 -0.81 7.11
CA TRP A 111 -1.89 -2.26 6.88
C TRP A 111 -2.84 -2.99 7.82
N ARG A 112 -2.91 -2.56 9.09
CA ARG A 112 -3.90 -3.06 10.05
C ARG A 112 -5.33 -2.74 9.61
N TYR A 113 -5.55 -1.54 9.07
CA TYR A 113 -6.84 -1.14 8.52
C TYR A 113 -7.23 -2.04 7.34
N TYR A 114 -6.35 -2.28 6.38
CA TYR A 114 -6.64 -3.16 5.24
C TYR A 114 -7.00 -4.58 5.68
N ASN A 115 -6.29 -5.10 6.68
CA ASN A 115 -6.56 -6.44 7.21
C ASN A 115 -7.91 -6.55 7.96
N ALA A 116 -8.40 -5.46 8.51
CA ALA A 116 -9.63 -5.42 9.31
C ALA A 116 -10.87 -4.96 8.52
N SER A 117 -10.69 -4.36 7.36
CA SER A 117 -11.79 -3.77 6.58
C SER A 117 -12.32 -4.73 5.52
N ASP A 118 -13.64 -4.83 5.46
CA ASP A 118 -14.34 -5.61 4.43
C ASP A 118 -14.23 -5.02 3.01
N ASP A 119 -13.71 -3.79 2.87
CA ASP A 119 -13.49 -3.14 1.56
C ASP A 119 -12.31 -3.74 0.80
N TYR A 120 -11.47 -4.51 1.47
CA TYR A 120 -10.27 -5.11 0.91
C TYR A 120 -10.37 -6.64 0.88
N GLU A 121 -9.72 -7.23 -0.11
CA GLU A 121 -9.44 -8.65 -0.19
C GLU A 121 -7.97 -8.86 0.17
N ALA A 122 -7.72 -9.77 1.10
CA ALA A 122 -6.38 -10.13 1.53
C ALA A 122 -5.97 -11.47 0.89
N LEU A 123 -4.76 -11.49 0.31
CA LEU A 123 -4.07 -12.70 -0.11
C LEU A 123 -3.00 -13.01 0.95
N GLN A 124 -3.08 -14.20 1.58
CA GLN A 124 -2.01 -14.66 2.45
C GLN A 124 -0.79 -14.98 1.60
N MET A 125 0.36 -14.42 1.96
CA MET A 125 1.63 -14.68 1.30
C MET A 125 2.43 -15.66 2.15
N ASP A 126 2.96 -16.71 1.54
CA ASP A 126 3.82 -17.66 2.23
C ASP A 126 5.28 -17.18 2.25
N THR A 127 6.08 -17.74 3.14
CA THR A 127 7.53 -17.56 3.11
C THR A 127 8.13 -18.55 2.12
N ARG A 128 9.29 -18.20 1.53
CA ARG A 128 10.00 -19.11 0.60
C ARG A 128 10.40 -20.45 1.24
N ASP A 129 10.53 -20.49 2.55
CA ASP A 129 11.05 -21.62 3.31
C ASP A 129 9.96 -22.32 4.13
N GLY A 130 8.68 -21.93 3.98
CA GLY A 130 7.58 -22.55 4.72
C GLY A 130 6.20 -22.19 4.17
N ASP A 131 5.41 -23.21 3.87
CA ASP A 131 4.03 -23.07 3.42
C ASP A 131 3.10 -23.02 4.64
N TYR A 132 2.39 -21.90 4.79
CA TYR A 132 1.39 -21.69 5.84
C TYR A 132 -0.04 -21.93 5.33
N THR A 133 -0.21 -21.83 4.01
CA THR A 133 -1.41 -22.20 3.25
C THR A 133 -1.15 -23.52 2.51
N PRO A 134 -2.11 -24.10 1.79
CA PRO A 134 -1.83 -25.19 0.87
C PRO A 134 -0.73 -24.80 -0.12
N ALA A 135 0.24 -25.71 -0.32
CA ALA A 135 1.43 -25.48 -1.14
C ALA A 135 1.07 -24.89 -2.52
N ASP A 136 1.40 -23.64 -2.73
CA ASP A 136 1.22 -22.88 -3.97
C ASP A 136 2.37 -21.91 -4.18
N PRO A 137 3.37 -22.25 -5.03
CA PRO A 137 4.51 -21.37 -5.26
C PRO A 137 4.14 -19.96 -5.79
N SER A 138 2.89 -19.75 -6.23
CA SER A 138 2.43 -18.45 -6.74
C SER A 138 2.24 -17.39 -5.67
N ASP A 139 2.17 -17.76 -4.40
CA ASP A 139 2.05 -16.83 -3.27
C ASP A 139 3.31 -16.71 -2.41
N ASP A 140 4.41 -17.40 -2.78
CA ASP A 140 5.70 -17.31 -2.12
C ASP A 140 6.26 -15.89 -2.18
N CYS A 141 6.63 -15.35 -1.01
CA CYS A 141 7.16 -14.00 -0.90
C CYS A 141 8.20 -13.90 0.22
N LYS A 142 9.37 -13.32 -0.05
CA LYS A 142 10.37 -13.09 1.01
C LYS A 142 9.81 -12.13 2.07
N GLN A 143 9.70 -12.59 3.32
CA GLN A 143 9.09 -11.86 4.42
C GLN A 143 10.01 -11.82 5.65
N THR A 144 10.93 -10.85 5.70
CA THR A 144 11.77 -10.62 6.88
C THR A 144 11.08 -9.78 7.96
N ILE A 145 10.05 -9.03 7.57
CA ILE A 145 9.29 -8.11 8.41
C ILE A 145 8.58 -8.78 9.57
N PHE A 146 8.08 -10.02 9.37
CA PHE A 146 7.38 -10.75 10.43
C PHE A 146 8.23 -10.91 11.68
N HIS A 147 9.49 -11.27 11.51
CA HIS A 147 10.43 -11.46 12.63
C HIS A 147 10.82 -10.16 13.33
N ARG A 148 10.75 -9.01 12.64
CA ARG A 148 11.02 -7.70 13.25
C ARG A 148 9.85 -7.16 14.07
N ASP A 149 8.63 -7.47 13.62
CA ASP A 149 7.40 -6.97 14.25
C ASP A 149 6.84 -7.90 15.33
N THR A 150 7.30 -9.15 15.34
CA THR A 150 7.00 -10.13 16.37
C THR A 150 8.26 -10.39 17.19
N LYS A 151 8.11 -10.63 18.47
CA LYS A 151 9.21 -11.03 19.35
C LYS A 151 9.51 -12.53 19.27
N ILE A 152 9.12 -13.18 18.18
CA ILE A 152 9.32 -14.61 17.99
C ILE A 152 10.80 -14.87 17.65
N PRO A 153 11.45 -15.81 18.34
CA PRO A 153 12.82 -16.21 18.02
C PRO A 153 12.90 -16.82 16.61
N LEU A 154 13.95 -16.41 15.85
CA LEU A 154 14.18 -16.88 14.47
C LEU A 154 14.44 -18.39 14.35
N ASN A 155 14.73 -19.06 15.46
CA ASN A 155 15.06 -20.50 15.51
C ASN A 155 13.88 -21.39 15.90
N LEU A 156 12.67 -20.86 15.98
CA LEU A 156 11.46 -21.67 16.16
C LEU A 156 11.05 -22.31 14.84
N GLU A 157 10.55 -23.54 14.96
CA GLU A 157 9.97 -24.26 13.82
C GLU A 157 8.77 -23.46 13.27
N PRO A 158 8.56 -23.44 11.94
CA PRO A 158 7.49 -22.66 11.31
C PRO A 158 6.10 -22.91 11.92
N ASP A 159 5.78 -24.15 12.27
CA ASP A 159 4.47 -24.48 12.86
C ASP A 159 4.23 -23.84 14.24
N ALA A 160 5.30 -23.50 14.97
CA ALA A 160 5.18 -22.91 16.29
C ALA A 160 4.62 -21.46 16.28
N TYR A 161 4.66 -20.77 15.15
CA TYR A 161 4.17 -19.40 15.02
C TYR A 161 3.19 -19.20 13.84
N LYS A 162 2.69 -20.31 13.27
CA LYS A 162 1.76 -20.26 12.13
C LYS A 162 0.54 -19.37 12.38
N GLU A 163 -0.08 -19.50 13.55
CA GLU A 163 -1.26 -18.69 13.88
C GLU A 163 -0.96 -17.19 13.89
N GLU A 164 0.17 -16.78 14.47
CA GLU A 164 0.59 -15.38 14.52
C GLU A 164 0.95 -14.87 13.13
N PHE A 165 1.60 -15.70 12.31
CA PHE A 165 1.92 -15.38 10.93
C PHE A 165 0.63 -15.12 10.14
N MET A 166 -0.33 -16.04 10.20
CA MET A 166 -1.62 -15.93 9.51
C MET A 166 -2.46 -14.74 10.01
N ALA A 167 -2.37 -14.39 11.28
CA ALA A 167 -3.06 -13.24 11.86
C ALA A 167 -2.41 -11.89 11.50
N SER A 168 -1.13 -11.86 11.16
CA SER A 168 -0.38 -10.64 10.92
C SER A 168 -0.89 -9.90 9.68
N PRO A 169 -1.15 -8.58 9.75
CA PRO A 169 -1.47 -7.76 8.58
C PRO A 169 -0.28 -7.57 7.64
N PHE A 170 0.95 -7.85 8.11
CA PHE A 170 2.17 -7.59 7.36
C PHE A 170 2.64 -8.77 6.51
N THR A 171 2.03 -9.94 6.69
CA THR A 171 2.33 -11.15 5.91
C THR A 171 1.42 -11.33 4.70
N LYS A 172 0.52 -10.38 4.47
CA LYS A 172 -0.49 -10.42 3.40
C LYS A 172 -0.26 -9.34 2.35
N ALA A 173 -0.84 -9.55 1.19
CA ALA A 173 -1.03 -8.54 0.16
C ALA A 173 -2.53 -8.22 0.04
N TYR A 174 -2.85 -7.00 -0.38
CA TYR A 174 -4.22 -6.48 -0.39
C TYR A 174 -4.61 -5.93 -1.74
N ARG A 175 -5.86 -6.13 -2.13
CA ARG A 175 -6.50 -5.38 -3.21
C ARG A 175 -7.84 -4.83 -2.75
N LYS A 176 -8.26 -3.73 -3.34
CA LYS A 176 -9.54 -3.09 -3.02
C LYS A 176 -10.66 -3.70 -3.85
N LYS A 177 -11.80 -4.01 -3.24
CA LYS A 177 -12.94 -4.61 -3.95
C LYS A 177 -13.60 -3.65 -4.92
N ILE A 178 -13.63 -2.36 -4.61
CA ILE A 178 -14.24 -1.29 -5.41
C ILE A 178 -13.28 -0.10 -5.46
N ILE A 179 -12.97 0.38 -6.66
CA ILE A 179 -12.20 1.61 -6.84
C ILE A 179 -13.08 2.78 -6.43
N THR A 180 -12.59 3.61 -5.52
CA THR A 180 -13.34 4.75 -4.96
C THR A 180 -12.51 6.02 -4.88
N THR A 181 -11.30 5.95 -4.36
CA THR A 181 -10.47 7.13 -4.12
C THR A 181 -9.98 7.74 -5.42
N ILE A 182 -9.57 6.92 -6.39
CA ILE A 182 -9.21 7.39 -7.75
C ILE A 182 -10.40 8.06 -8.42
N ASP A 183 -11.58 7.46 -8.34
CA ASP A 183 -12.80 8.04 -8.92
C ASP A 183 -13.17 9.38 -8.27
N CYS A 184 -12.98 9.50 -6.95
CA CYS A 184 -13.24 10.73 -6.23
C CYS A 184 -12.21 11.84 -6.49
N LEU A 185 -10.99 11.49 -6.86
CA LEU A 185 -9.99 12.47 -7.30
C LEU A 185 -10.39 13.10 -8.65
N GLY A 186 -11.10 12.36 -9.51
CA GLY A 186 -11.59 12.87 -10.80
C GLY A 186 -10.48 13.50 -11.64
N GLU A 187 -10.66 14.75 -12.06
CA GLU A 187 -9.69 15.48 -12.88
C GLU A 187 -8.34 15.76 -12.17
N ARG A 188 -8.27 15.57 -10.86
CA ARG A 188 -7.03 15.67 -10.08
C ARG A 188 -6.15 14.44 -10.14
N TYR A 189 -6.66 13.34 -10.73
CA TYR A 189 -5.91 12.11 -10.97
C TYR A 189 -5.44 12.03 -12.41
N LYS A 190 -4.15 11.77 -12.59
CA LYS A 190 -3.55 11.57 -13.90
C LYS A 190 -2.70 10.30 -13.91
N GLU A 191 -2.92 9.44 -14.91
CA GLU A 191 -2.15 8.22 -15.13
C GLU A 191 -1.33 8.33 -16.42
N VAL A 192 -0.06 7.95 -16.36
CA VAL A 192 0.87 7.90 -17.48
C VAL A 192 1.52 6.52 -17.52
N ARG A 193 1.63 5.92 -18.69
CA ARG A 193 2.33 4.63 -18.90
C ARG A 193 3.62 4.89 -19.68
N LYS A 194 4.72 4.30 -19.21
CA LYS A 194 6.05 4.40 -19.82
C LYS A 194 6.61 3.02 -20.15
#